data_8b23a2f83aa71b993d1522cc4ab3620a
#
_entry.id   8b23a2f83aa71b993d1522cc4ab3620a
#
_cell.length_a   1.000
_cell.length_b   1.000
_cell.length_c   1.000
_cell.angle_alpha   90.00
_cell.angle_beta   90.00
_cell.angle_gamma   90.00
#
_symmetry.space_group_name_H-M   'P 1'
#
loop_
_entity.id
_entity.type
_entity.pdbx_description
1 polymer ?
#
loop_
_entity_poly.entity_id
_entity_poly.type
_entity_poly.pdbx_seq_one_letter_code
_entity_poly.pdbx_strand_id
1 'polypeptide(L)'
;MSEMELGSLDEIPLGAGRTYAVDGEQVAVFRLRDGSLRAIDAVCPHRGGPLADGLIDEQVVVCPLHGHTFDTATGCEVGGELSVRSYPVSAVDGAIRLSL
;
A
#
# COMPACT_ATOMS: atom_id res chain seq x y z
N MET A 1 4.67 -7.42 -18.23
CA MET A 1 3.95 -6.72 -17.16
C MET A 1 2.60 -7.36 -16.98
N SER A 2 2.27 -7.74 -15.77
CA SER A 2 1.01 -8.39 -15.46
C SER A 2 0.11 -7.43 -14.70
N GLU A 3 -1.14 -7.33 -15.15
CA GLU A 3 -2.16 -6.61 -14.41
C GLU A 3 -3.11 -7.63 -13.79
N MET A 4 -3.40 -7.47 -12.50
CA MET A 4 -4.20 -8.43 -11.77
C MET A 4 -5.35 -7.71 -11.07
N GLU A 5 -6.52 -8.34 -11.09
CA GLU A 5 -7.65 -7.87 -10.30
C GLU A 5 -7.56 -8.46 -8.91
N LEU A 6 -7.55 -7.62 -7.88
CA LEU A 6 -7.36 -8.06 -6.52
C LEU A 6 -8.66 -8.26 -5.76
N GLY A 7 -9.70 -7.55 -6.13
CA GLY A 7 -10.98 -7.66 -5.45
C GLY A 7 -11.78 -6.37 -5.57
N SER A 8 -12.84 -6.27 -4.78
CA SER A 8 -13.70 -5.10 -4.79
C SER A 8 -13.09 -3.93 -4.02
N LEU A 9 -13.24 -2.74 -4.55
CA LEU A 9 -12.83 -1.51 -3.88
C LEU A 9 -13.47 -1.39 -2.48
N ASP A 10 -14.69 -1.92 -2.32
CA ASP A 10 -15.40 -1.87 -1.04
C ASP A 10 -14.76 -2.71 0.06
N GLU A 11 -13.79 -3.56 -0.29
CA GLU A 11 -13.06 -4.33 0.72
C GLU A 11 -12.11 -3.48 1.55
N ILE A 12 -11.78 -2.28 1.07
CA ILE A 12 -10.88 -1.37 1.77
C ILE A 12 -11.64 -0.11 2.16
N PRO A 13 -11.89 0.13 3.44
CA PRO A 13 -12.50 1.39 3.87
C PRO A 13 -11.61 2.59 3.55
N LEU A 14 -12.21 3.76 3.40
CA LEU A 14 -11.45 5.00 3.24
C LEU A 14 -10.51 5.20 4.43
N GLY A 15 -9.26 5.53 4.15
CA GLY A 15 -8.25 5.75 5.17
C GLY A 15 -7.66 4.47 5.74
N ALA A 16 -7.86 3.33 5.07
CA ALA A 16 -7.35 2.03 5.53
C ALA A 16 -6.53 1.35 4.44
N GLY A 17 -5.84 0.28 4.82
CA GLY A 17 -5.07 -0.57 3.93
C GLY A 17 -5.41 -2.03 4.10
N ARG A 18 -5.06 -2.82 3.10
CA ARG A 18 -5.25 -4.27 3.12
C ARG A 18 -4.08 -4.93 2.40
N THR A 19 -3.62 -6.07 2.92
CA THR A 19 -2.54 -6.85 2.31
C THR A 19 -3.13 -7.87 1.34
N TYR A 20 -2.52 -7.94 0.16
CA TYR A 20 -2.86 -8.94 -0.86
C TYR A 20 -1.61 -9.73 -1.21
N ALA A 21 -1.75 -11.04 -1.38
CA ALA A 21 -0.69 -11.90 -1.88
C ALA A 21 -0.80 -11.95 -3.41
N VAL A 22 0.23 -11.49 -4.11
CA VAL A 22 0.23 -11.38 -5.57
C VAL A 22 1.53 -11.99 -6.10
N ASP A 23 1.45 -13.10 -6.80
CA ASP A 23 2.60 -13.78 -7.40
C ASP A 23 3.75 -14.01 -6.39
N GLY A 24 3.41 -14.43 -5.17
CA GLY A 24 4.40 -14.68 -4.12
C GLY A 24 4.87 -13.43 -3.40
N GLU A 25 4.41 -12.25 -3.79
CA GLU A 25 4.72 -10.99 -3.13
C GLU A 25 3.56 -10.56 -2.26
N GLN A 26 3.87 -9.90 -1.15
CA GLN A 26 2.84 -9.28 -0.33
C GLN A 26 2.79 -7.79 -0.64
N VAL A 27 1.62 -7.33 -1.04
CA VAL A 27 1.40 -5.95 -1.45
C VAL A 27 0.34 -5.32 -0.55
N ALA A 28 0.65 -4.14 0.00
CA ALA A 28 -0.31 -3.37 0.77
C ALA A 28 -1.00 -2.37 -0.16
N VAL A 29 -2.31 -2.46 -0.25
CA VAL A 29 -3.12 -1.53 -1.02
C VAL A 29 -3.86 -0.63 -0.05
N PHE A 30 -3.72 0.69 -0.24
CA PHE A 30 -4.33 1.70 0.61
C PHE A 30 -5.39 2.46 -0.18
N ARG A 31 -6.50 2.73 0.48
CA ARG A 31 -7.53 3.61 -0.05
C ARG A 31 -7.47 4.91 0.74
N LEU A 32 -6.89 5.94 0.13
CA LEU A 32 -6.70 7.22 0.80
C LEU A 32 -8.05 7.91 1.02
N ARG A 33 -8.07 8.88 1.91
CA ARG A 33 -9.32 9.57 2.28
C ARG A 33 -9.95 10.35 1.13
N ASP A 34 -9.14 10.73 0.13
CA ASP A 34 -9.65 11.37 -1.08
C ASP A 34 -10.17 10.35 -2.11
N GLY A 35 -10.12 9.06 -1.80
CA GLY A 35 -10.54 7.99 -2.69
C GLY A 35 -9.45 7.42 -3.57
N SER A 36 -8.25 8.01 -3.56
CA SER A 36 -7.14 7.51 -4.37
C SER A 36 -6.65 6.17 -3.85
N LEU A 37 -6.14 5.33 -4.75
CA LEU A 37 -5.51 4.07 -4.39
C LEU A 37 -4.00 4.21 -4.47
N ARG A 38 -3.32 3.54 -3.55
CA ARG A 38 -1.85 3.42 -3.52
C ARG A 38 -1.49 1.99 -3.20
N ALA A 39 -0.37 1.51 -3.74
CA ALA A 39 0.11 0.16 -3.47
C ALA A 39 1.62 0.17 -3.28
N ILE A 40 2.08 -0.41 -2.19
CA ILE A 40 3.51 -0.57 -1.89
C ILE A 40 3.71 -1.97 -1.30
N ASP A 41 4.98 -2.38 -1.16
CA ASP A 41 5.26 -3.63 -0.47
C ASP A 41 4.60 -3.62 0.92
N ALA A 42 4.06 -4.77 1.32
CA ALA A 42 3.34 -4.87 2.58
C ALA A 42 4.25 -4.99 3.79
N VAL A 43 5.51 -5.34 3.58
CA VAL A 43 6.44 -5.65 4.67
C VAL A 43 7.42 -4.50 4.86
N CYS A 44 7.43 -3.93 6.06
CA CYS A 44 8.36 -2.87 6.39
C CYS A 44 9.81 -3.38 6.33
N PRO A 45 10.71 -2.74 5.57
CA PRO A 45 12.08 -3.23 5.41
C PRO A 45 12.91 -3.18 6.69
N HIS A 46 12.48 -2.41 7.68
CA HIS A 46 13.21 -2.30 8.94
C HIS A 46 13.09 -3.58 9.78
N ARG A 47 11.86 -4.02 10.07
CA ARG A 47 11.65 -5.18 10.95
C ARG A 47 10.48 -6.07 10.52
N GLY A 48 10.07 -5.96 9.28
CA GLY A 48 8.99 -6.80 8.76
C GLY A 48 7.60 -6.42 9.26
N GLY A 49 7.40 -5.20 9.74
CA GLY A 49 6.09 -4.77 10.22
C GLY A 49 5.05 -4.73 9.11
N PRO A 50 3.78 -4.97 9.45
CA PRO A 50 2.69 -4.98 8.46
C PRO A 50 2.27 -3.55 8.09
N LEU A 51 2.75 -3.05 6.96
CA LEU A 51 2.46 -1.68 6.54
C LEU A 51 0.97 -1.43 6.29
N ALA A 52 0.23 -2.46 5.87
CA ALA A 52 -1.21 -2.30 5.65
C ALA A 52 -1.98 -1.96 6.93
N ASP A 53 -1.43 -2.30 8.10
CA ASP A 53 -2.04 -2.00 9.40
C ASP A 53 -1.56 -0.65 9.96
N GLY A 54 -0.71 0.07 9.22
CA GLY A 54 -0.18 1.34 9.66
C GLY A 54 -1.21 2.46 9.61
N LEU A 55 -0.88 3.57 10.27
CA LEU A 55 -1.71 4.76 10.23
C LEU A 55 -1.45 5.52 8.94
N ILE A 56 -2.52 5.87 8.25
CA ILE A 56 -2.44 6.66 7.03
C ILE A 56 -2.68 8.12 7.40
N ASP A 57 -1.75 8.99 6.97
CA ASP A 57 -1.86 10.43 7.13
C ASP A 57 -1.62 11.05 5.75
N GLU A 58 -2.68 11.53 5.13
CA GLU A 58 -2.68 12.03 3.75
C GLU A 58 -2.15 10.97 2.78
N GLN A 59 -0.90 11.09 2.32
CA GLN A 59 -0.29 10.17 1.35
C GLN A 59 0.76 9.26 1.99
N VAL A 60 0.98 9.33 3.28
CA VAL A 60 2.01 8.54 3.93
C VAL A 60 1.39 7.50 4.86
N VAL A 61 2.13 6.43 5.10
CA VAL A 61 1.75 5.41 6.08
C VAL A 61 2.84 5.28 7.11
N VAL A 62 2.44 5.18 8.38
CA VAL A 62 3.35 5.01 9.51
C VAL A 62 3.38 3.54 9.90
N CYS A 63 4.57 2.92 9.84
CA CYS A 63 4.72 1.52 10.23
C CYS A 63 4.36 1.35 11.71
N PRO A 64 3.50 0.38 12.05
CA PRO A 64 3.02 0.23 13.42
C PRO A 64 4.08 -0.23 14.42
N LEU A 65 5.22 -0.77 13.96
CA LEU A 65 6.22 -1.29 14.88
C LEU A 65 7.14 -0.21 15.43
N HIS A 66 7.76 0.59 14.55
CA HIS A 66 8.78 1.54 14.98
C HIS A 66 8.58 2.95 14.43
N GLY A 67 7.43 3.22 13.83
CA GLY A 67 7.09 4.57 13.39
C GLY A 67 7.78 5.05 12.13
N HIS A 68 8.43 4.15 11.37
CA HIS A 68 8.97 4.54 10.07
C HIS A 68 7.82 4.94 9.15
N THR A 69 7.97 6.07 8.46
CA THR A 69 6.92 6.64 7.64
C THR A 69 7.31 6.54 6.17
N PHE A 70 6.41 5.99 5.35
CA PHE A 70 6.66 5.79 3.93
C PHE A 70 5.66 6.56 3.08
N ASP A 71 6.15 7.19 2.02
CA ASP A 71 5.28 7.81 1.02
C ASP A 71 4.63 6.70 0.20
N THR A 72 3.31 6.68 0.14
CA THR A 72 2.59 5.59 -0.53
C THR A 72 2.63 5.69 -2.06
N ALA A 73 3.02 6.84 -2.62
CA ALA A 73 3.15 6.99 -4.07
C ALA A 73 4.52 6.51 -4.56
N THR A 74 5.58 6.73 -3.78
CA THR A 74 6.95 6.43 -4.21
C THR A 74 7.56 5.24 -3.51
N GLY A 75 7.08 4.89 -2.30
CA GLY A 75 7.68 3.86 -1.47
C GLY A 75 8.88 4.32 -0.67
N CYS A 76 9.24 5.60 -0.76
CA CYS A 76 10.42 6.12 -0.05
C CYS A 76 10.08 6.49 1.38
N GLU A 77 11.00 6.20 2.30
CA GLU A 77 10.85 6.61 3.69
C GLU A 77 10.99 8.14 3.80
N VAL A 78 10.05 8.75 4.52
CA VAL A 78 10.09 10.19 4.76
C VAL A 78 11.09 10.48 5.87
N GLY A 79 12.13 11.24 5.54
CA GLY A 79 13.17 11.60 6.50
C GLY A 79 14.17 10.50 6.80
N GLY A 80 14.21 9.43 6.00
CA GLY A 80 15.13 8.33 6.18
C GLY A 80 15.60 7.78 4.84
N GLU A 81 16.30 6.64 4.88
CA GLU A 81 16.93 6.05 3.70
C GLU A 81 16.29 4.74 3.25
N LEU A 82 15.32 4.22 4.00
CA LEU A 82 14.64 2.99 3.63
C LEU A 82 13.68 3.24 2.47
N SER A 83 13.40 2.20 1.71
CA SER A 83 12.39 2.28 0.66
C SER A 83 11.76 0.91 0.45
N VAL A 84 10.54 0.94 -0.07
CA VAL A 84 9.83 -0.25 -0.52
C VAL A 84 9.42 0.00 -1.97
N ARG A 85 9.05 -1.08 -2.68
CA ARG A 85 8.56 -0.92 -4.05
C ARG A 85 7.16 -0.32 -4.02
N SER A 86 6.88 0.53 -5.01
CA SER A 86 5.53 1.01 -5.26
C SER A 86 5.00 0.36 -6.54
N TYR A 87 3.68 0.20 -6.61
CA TYR A 87 3.04 -0.48 -7.73
C TYR A 87 1.93 0.40 -8.29
N PRO A 88 1.79 0.48 -9.62
CA PRO A 88 0.62 1.16 -10.20
C PRO A 88 -0.65 0.40 -9.80
N VAL A 89 -1.63 1.14 -9.33
CA VAL A 89 -2.91 0.58 -8.90
C VAL A 89 -4.03 1.52 -9.29
N SER A 90 -5.17 0.95 -9.69
CA SER A 90 -6.33 1.73 -10.10
C SER A 90 -7.61 0.97 -9.76
N ALA A 91 -8.74 1.67 -9.83
CA ALA A 91 -10.05 1.07 -9.71
C ALA A 91 -10.75 1.14 -11.07
N VAL A 92 -11.24 0.00 -11.55
CA VAL A 92 -11.97 -0.10 -12.79
C VAL A 92 -13.28 -0.81 -12.49
N ASP A 93 -14.40 -0.13 -12.71
CA ASP A 93 -15.74 -0.67 -12.43
C ASP A 93 -15.88 -1.21 -11.01
N GLY A 94 -15.27 -0.52 -10.04
CA GLY A 94 -15.33 -0.92 -8.64
C GLY A 94 -14.37 -2.05 -8.26
N ALA A 95 -13.53 -2.52 -9.18
CA ALA A 95 -12.53 -3.55 -8.93
C ALA A 95 -11.14 -2.95 -8.84
N ILE A 96 -10.32 -3.46 -7.92
CA ILE A 96 -8.95 -3.01 -7.74
C ILE A 96 -8.06 -3.75 -8.74
N ARG A 97 -7.31 -3.01 -9.55
CA ARG A 97 -6.35 -3.57 -10.50
C ARG A 97 -4.95 -3.11 -10.16
N LEU A 98 -4.05 -4.07 -10.06
CA LEU A 98 -2.65 -3.85 -9.70
C LEU A 98 -1.76 -4.27 -10.87
N SER A 99 -0.75 -3.46 -11.16
CA SER A 99 0.28 -3.80 -12.15
C SER A 99 1.57 -4.17 -11.42
N LEU A 100 2.17 -5.28 -11.82
CA LEU A 100 3.45 -5.73 -11.27
C LEU A 100 4.61 -5.41 -12.20
#